data_7ef72d3a3b569aa2bf7fe62aea6662e5
#
_entry.id   7ef72d3a3b569aa2bf7fe62aea6662e5
#
_cell.length_a   1.000
_cell.length_b   1.000
_cell.length_c   1.000
_cell.angle_alpha   90.00
_cell.angle_beta   90.00
_cell.angle_gamma   90.00
#
_symmetry.space_group_name_H-M   'P 1'
#
loop_
_entity.id
_entity.type
_entity.pdbx_description
1 polymer ?
#
loop_
_entity_poly.entity_id
_entity_poly.type
_entity_poly.pdbx_seq_one_letter_code
_entity_poly.pdbx_strand_id
1 'polypeptide(L)'
;MDKLRIFVGDQLAGHLSRSGHTHRFEYLPEYAGPPAFLGWNTARKHREWDAFPPAFDGLLPEGVLLDQLLAKYKLDRADKWRQLVAVGQDLTGFISVLPEDTGEPISKIAPGTPPQKRVPIYPPENGLPYTTTALVAYYGRNRLKMSISGIQPKVSAIYSRTESCFKVVELNGSYILKPSPQAFPSAAENEALTMQLAKAAGIEVPHCGWLRAKDGQGVFWIERFDRWGVGNRNRVRCEDACQILEVPSSWKYAGNLETLARMIREHCSNPRLQLVKLFQRVLFCWVTGNGDMHLKNWSLIERGPLIELSPAYDLLNTKILIDDEDESAIALNERNSGFDRQLLVDYFGRDICGINERMINKTIQQLAKVDWNSAIRNSHVSDEDRVAYSQLVDERLNCLAHMGN
;
A
#
# COMPACT_ATOMS: atom_id res chain seq x y z
N MET A 1 -17.25 -15.91 25.63
CA MET A 1 -16.79 -14.62 25.14
C MET A 1 -15.42 -14.86 24.51
N ASP A 2 -15.32 -14.66 23.20
CA ASP A 2 -14.03 -14.86 22.52
C ASP A 2 -13.12 -13.66 22.80
N LYS A 3 -11.84 -13.92 23.07
CA LYS A 3 -10.89 -12.89 23.45
C LYS A 3 -9.54 -13.10 22.75
N LEU A 4 -8.95 -11.99 22.28
CA LEU A 4 -7.66 -11.97 21.62
C LEU A 4 -6.72 -11.01 22.35
N ARG A 5 -5.47 -11.39 22.50
CA ARG A 5 -4.39 -10.53 23.01
C ARG A 5 -3.87 -9.65 21.88
N ILE A 6 -3.78 -8.37 22.14
CA ILE A 6 -3.27 -7.37 21.20
C ILE A 6 -1.91 -6.88 21.69
N PHE A 7 -0.90 -7.13 20.89
CA PHE A 7 0.45 -6.65 21.15
C PHE A 7 0.74 -5.43 20.28
N VAL A 8 1.38 -4.44 20.86
CA VAL A 8 1.95 -3.28 20.18
C VAL A 8 3.46 -3.38 20.35
N GLY A 9 4.15 -3.69 19.28
CA GLY A 9 5.53 -4.12 19.41
C GLY A 9 5.61 -5.48 20.11
N ASP A 10 6.45 -5.54 21.15
CA ASP A 10 6.61 -6.71 22.02
C ASP A 10 5.79 -6.62 23.32
N GLN A 11 5.02 -5.56 23.51
CA GLN A 11 4.24 -5.34 24.72
C GLN A 11 2.78 -5.75 24.53
N LEU A 12 2.25 -6.53 25.45
CA LEU A 12 0.80 -6.78 25.53
C LEU A 12 0.10 -5.47 25.89
N ALA A 13 -0.62 -4.91 24.93
CA ALA A 13 -1.29 -3.62 25.08
C ALA A 13 -2.70 -3.77 25.64
N GLY A 14 -3.39 -4.82 25.28
CA GLY A 14 -4.78 -4.99 25.68
C GLY A 14 -5.43 -6.20 25.04
N HIS A 15 -6.75 -6.21 25.11
CA HIS A 15 -7.54 -7.31 24.58
C HIS A 15 -8.64 -6.80 23.64
N LEU A 16 -8.83 -7.54 22.55
CA LEU A 16 -10.02 -7.43 21.73
C LEU A 16 -10.96 -8.58 22.09
N SER A 17 -12.18 -8.28 22.46
CA SER A 17 -13.21 -9.26 22.83
C SER A 17 -14.43 -9.14 21.92
N ARG A 18 -15.14 -10.28 21.75
CA ARG A 18 -16.37 -10.36 20.96
C ARG A 18 -17.48 -10.96 21.77
N SER A 19 -18.66 -10.32 21.74
CA SER A 19 -19.91 -10.83 22.31
C SER A 19 -21.06 -10.57 21.33
N GLY A 20 -21.54 -11.61 20.66
CA GLY A 20 -22.47 -11.44 19.54
C GLY A 20 -21.87 -10.61 18.40
N HIS A 21 -22.51 -9.51 18.06
CA HIS A 21 -22.03 -8.56 17.04
C HIS A 21 -21.13 -7.47 17.61
N THR A 22 -21.13 -7.25 18.92
CA THR A 22 -20.35 -6.21 19.57
C THR A 22 -18.90 -6.66 19.75
N HIS A 23 -17.98 -5.79 19.35
CA HIS A 23 -16.54 -5.93 19.54
C HIS A 23 -16.06 -4.86 20.49
N ARG A 24 -15.22 -5.22 21.46
CA ARG A 24 -14.62 -4.29 22.41
C ARG A 24 -13.13 -4.48 22.51
N PHE A 25 -12.39 -3.41 22.32
CA PHE A 25 -10.97 -3.34 22.64
C PHE A 25 -10.79 -2.62 23.98
N GLU A 26 -9.91 -3.15 24.83
CA GLU A 26 -9.60 -2.56 26.12
C GLU A 26 -8.10 -2.66 26.38
N TYR A 27 -7.47 -1.50 26.68
CA TYR A 27 -6.09 -1.46 27.12
C TYR A 27 -5.94 -2.06 28.52
N LEU A 28 -4.80 -2.74 28.76
CA LEU A 28 -4.45 -3.12 30.13
C LEU A 28 -4.28 -1.89 31.02
N PRO A 29 -4.67 -1.95 32.30
CA PRO A 29 -4.50 -0.82 33.22
C PRO A 29 -3.08 -0.30 33.30
N GLU A 30 -2.10 -1.22 33.29
CA GLU A 30 -0.66 -0.97 33.37
C GLU A 30 0.00 -0.59 32.04
N TYR A 31 -0.72 -0.68 30.92
CA TYR A 31 -0.12 -0.36 29.63
C TYR A 31 0.16 1.13 29.51
N ALA A 32 1.45 1.47 29.33
CA ALA A 32 1.97 2.82 29.15
C ALA A 32 2.67 3.03 27.79
N GLY A 33 2.55 2.05 26.88
CA GLY A 33 3.14 2.11 25.53
C GLY A 33 2.37 3.03 24.58
N PRO A 34 2.81 3.11 23.31
CA PRO A 34 2.12 3.89 22.28
C PRO A 34 0.75 3.32 21.96
N PRO A 35 -0.19 4.13 21.41
CA PRO A 35 -1.52 3.64 21.05
C PRO A 35 -1.43 2.48 20.05
N ALA A 36 -2.40 1.57 20.08
CA ALA A 36 -2.48 0.44 19.16
C ALA A 36 -2.56 0.92 17.69
N PHE A 37 -3.34 1.96 17.44
CA PHE A 37 -3.45 2.60 16.13
C PHE A 37 -3.29 4.13 16.27
N LEU A 38 -2.81 4.80 15.20
CA LEU A 38 -2.52 6.25 15.20
C LEU A 38 -3.71 7.12 15.60
N GLY A 39 -4.91 6.75 15.15
CA GLY A 39 -6.14 7.46 15.51
C GLY A 39 -6.65 7.18 16.94
N TRP A 40 -5.97 6.32 17.71
CA TRP A 40 -6.43 5.91 19.03
C TRP A 40 -5.69 6.66 20.16
N ASN A 41 -6.44 6.99 21.23
CA ASN A 41 -5.88 7.61 22.41
C ASN A 41 -5.84 6.61 23.56
N THR A 42 -4.66 6.38 24.14
CA THR A 42 -4.47 5.46 25.29
C THR A 42 -5.15 5.94 26.57
N ALA A 43 -5.45 7.24 26.70
CA ALA A 43 -6.25 7.75 27.81
C ALA A 43 -7.70 7.24 27.76
N ARG A 44 -8.22 6.95 26.59
CA ARG A 44 -9.49 6.25 26.42
C ARG A 44 -9.27 4.75 26.55
N LYS A 45 -9.49 4.21 27.74
CA LYS A 45 -9.14 2.82 28.09
C LYS A 45 -9.87 1.76 27.26
N HIS A 46 -11.04 2.03 26.71
CA HIS A 46 -11.80 1.08 25.89
C HIS A 46 -12.48 1.75 24.70
N ARG A 47 -12.77 0.94 23.67
CA ARG A 47 -13.54 1.29 22.49
C ARG A 47 -14.49 0.14 22.15
N GLU A 48 -15.66 0.47 21.63
CA GLU A 48 -16.68 -0.51 21.25
C GLU A 48 -17.21 -0.23 19.84
N TRP A 49 -17.57 -1.31 19.15
CA TRP A 49 -18.14 -1.27 17.79
C TRP A 49 -19.24 -2.35 17.68
N ASP A 50 -20.34 -2.01 17.00
CA ASP A 50 -21.43 -2.93 16.68
C ASP A 50 -21.11 -3.82 15.45
N ALA A 51 -19.94 -3.65 14.84
CA ALA A 51 -19.41 -4.43 13.74
C ALA A 51 -17.93 -4.73 13.98
N PHE A 52 -17.31 -5.49 13.10
CA PHE A 52 -15.86 -5.74 13.18
C PHE A 52 -15.07 -4.43 13.07
N PRO A 53 -14.12 -4.15 13.99
CA PRO A 53 -13.46 -2.84 14.08
C PRO A 53 -12.67 -2.50 12.80
N PRO A 54 -12.89 -1.31 12.20
CA PRO A 54 -12.25 -0.96 10.92
C PRO A 54 -10.71 -0.98 10.95
N ALA A 55 -10.10 -0.57 12.05
CA ALA A 55 -8.65 -0.58 12.21
C ALA A 55 -8.05 -2.01 12.10
N PHE A 56 -8.74 -3.02 12.63
CA PHE A 56 -8.37 -4.43 12.47
C PHE A 56 -8.79 -4.99 11.11
N ASP A 57 -9.89 -4.51 10.54
CA ASP A 57 -10.34 -4.88 9.20
C ASP A 57 -9.30 -4.52 8.14
N GLY A 58 -8.67 -3.35 8.27
CA GLY A 58 -7.57 -2.92 7.40
C GLY A 58 -6.35 -3.86 7.38
N LEU A 59 -6.17 -4.67 8.44
CA LEU A 59 -5.07 -5.64 8.55
C LEU A 59 -5.37 -6.98 7.87
N LEU A 60 -6.63 -7.24 7.53
CA LEU A 60 -7.02 -8.49 6.87
C LEU A 60 -6.60 -8.51 5.40
N PRO A 61 -6.26 -9.69 4.87
CA PRO A 61 -6.00 -9.83 3.45
C PRO A 61 -7.26 -9.56 2.63
N GLU A 62 -7.07 -9.11 1.40
CA GLU A 62 -8.12 -8.88 0.42
C GLU A 62 -7.91 -9.72 -0.83
N GLY A 63 -8.93 -9.79 -1.68
CA GLY A 63 -8.87 -10.41 -2.98
C GLY A 63 -8.40 -11.85 -2.95
N VAL A 64 -7.46 -12.18 -3.82
CA VAL A 64 -6.91 -13.53 -3.96
C VAL A 64 -6.29 -14.04 -2.65
N LEU A 65 -5.60 -13.18 -1.89
CA LEU A 65 -5.01 -13.56 -0.61
C LEU A 65 -6.09 -13.95 0.42
N LEU A 66 -7.20 -13.26 0.43
CA LEU A 66 -8.33 -13.62 1.29
C LEU A 66 -8.92 -14.97 0.87
N ASP A 67 -9.16 -15.18 -0.42
CA ASP A 67 -9.71 -16.45 -0.92
C ASP A 67 -8.85 -17.65 -0.53
N GLN A 68 -7.54 -17.47 -0.55
CA GLN A 68 -6.56 -18.48 -0.12
C GLN A 68 -6.61 -18.76 1.37
N LEU A 69 -6.68 -17.70 2.18
CA LEU A 69 -6.82 -17.81 3.62
C LEU A 69 -8.10 -18.59 3.96
N LEU A 70 -9.23 -18.22 3.34
CA LEU A 70 -10.51 -18.87 3.53
C LEU A 70 -10.46 -20.36 3.16
N ALA A 71 -9.83 -20.69 2.02
CA ALA A 71 -9.68 -22.07 1.57
C ALA A 71 -8.75 -22.88 2.49
N LYS A 72 -7.58 -22.32 2.88
CA LYS A 72 -6.58 -22.99 3.72
C LYS A 72 -7.15 -23.34 5.10
N TYR A 73 -7.84 -22.40 5.71
CA TYR A 73 -8.35 -22.56 7.09
C TYR A 73 -9.84 -22.89 7.17
N LYS A 74 -10.50 -23.10 6.02
CA LYS A 74 -11.94 -23.38 5.91
C LYS A 74 -12.80 -22.36 6.66
N LEU A 75 -12.50 -21.07 6.40
CA LEU A 75 -13.17 -19.96 7.05
C LEU A 75 -14.29 -19.39 6.19
N ASP A 76 -15.29 -18.81 6.83
CA ASP A 76 -16.30 -17.99 6.16
C ASP A 76 -15.75 -16.59 5.86
N ARG A 77 -16.11 -16.03 4.70
CA ARG A 77 -15.75 -14.66 4.30
C ARG A 77 -16.31 -13.59 5.26
N ALA A 78 -17.44 -13.85 5.88
CA ALA A 78 -18.05 -12.96 6.84
C ALA A 78 -17.40 -13.05 8.24
N ASP A 79 -16.67 -14.13 8.55
CA ASP A 79 -16.04 -14.32 9.86
C ASP A 79 -14.66 -13.65 9.94
N LYS A 80 -14.66 -12.32 9.94
CA LYS A 80 -13.45 -11.50 10.05
C LYS A 80 -12.65 -11.77 11.34
N TRP A 81 -13.33 -12.20 12.41
CA TRP A 81 -12.67 -12.58 13.65
C TRP A 81 -11.71 -13.76 13.47
N ARG A 82 -12.19 -14.86 12.88
CA ARG A 82 -11.35 -16.02 12.60
C ARG A 82 -10.27 -15.74 11.55
N GLN A 83 -10.56 -14.86 10.59
CA GLN A 83 -9.55 -14.39 9.63
C GLN A 83 -8.43 -13.67 10.37
N LEU A 84 -8.76 -12.75 11.30
CA LEU A 84 -7.75 -12.06 12.12
C LEU A 84 -6.92 -13.03 12.97
N VAL A 85 -7.55 -14.03 13.57
CA VAL A 85 -6.84 -15.11 14.29
C VAL A 85 -5.83 -15.82 13.39
N ALA A 86 -6.22 -16.13 12.17
CA ALA A 86 -5.38 -16.87 11.22
C ALA A 86 -4.15 -16.09 10.74
N VAL A 87 -4.24 -14.76 10.60
CA VAL A 87 -3.12 -13.91 10.11
C VAL A 87 -2.41 -13.13 11.20
N GLY A 88 -2.91 -13.11 12.42
CA GLY A 88 -2.55 -12.17 13.48
C GLY A 88 -1.09 -12.10 13.88
N GLN A 89 -0.28 -13.10 13.51
CA GLN A 89 1.15 -13.15 13.83
C GLN A 89 2.04 -12.41 12.82
N ASP A 90 1.59 -12.20 11.58
CA ASP A 90 2.37 -11.52 10.52
C ASP A 90 1.59 -10.41 9.83
N LEU A 91 1.08 -9.50 10.60
CA LEU A 91 0.37 -8.32 10.14
C LEU A 91 1.34 -7.23 9.64
N THR A 92 0.82 -6.26 8.93
CA THR A 92 1.55 -5.04 8.56
C THR A 92 1.70 -4.14 9.80
N GLY A 93 2.85 -3.49 9.92
CA GLY A 93 3.11 -2.55 11.00
C GLY A 93 3.43 -3.22 12.33
N PHE A 94 2.99 -2.57 13.43
CA PHE A 94 3.38 -2.84 14.81
C PHE A 94 2.50 -3.84 15.56
N ILE A 95 1.36 -4.19 14.99
CA ILE A 95 0.34 -4.97 15.70
C ILE A 95 0.61 -6.47 15.51
N SER A 96 0.46 -7.22 16.59
CA SER A 96 0.27 -8.67 16.55
C SER A 96 -0.98 -9.05 17.34
N VAL A 97 -1.70 -10.03 16.81
CA VAL A 97 -2.97 -10.50 17.40
C VAL A 97 -2.87 -12.00 17.64
N LEU A 98 -3.08 -12.42 18.89
CA LEU A 98 -2.96 -13.81 19.29
C LEU A 98 -4.17 -14.26 20.11
N PRO A 99 -4.64 -15.51 19.94
CA PRO A 99 -5.56 -16.13 20.89
C PRO A 99 -4.98 -16.17 22.30
N GLU A 100 -5.85 -16.20 23.32
CA GLU A 100 -5.45 -16.16 24.74
C GLU A 100 -4.54 -17.34 25.12
N ASP A 101 -4.79 -18.51 24.55
CA ASP A 101 -4.09 -19.78 24.87
C ASP A 101 -2.84 -20.04 24.03
N THR A 102 -2.39 -19.09 23.22
CA THR A 102 -1.19 -19.23 22.38
C THR A 102 0.03 -18.59 23.05
N GLY A 103 1.24 -19.00 22.61
CA GLY A 103 2.53 -18.45 23.09
C GLY A 103 2.70 -16.94 22.80
N GLU A 104 3.92 -16.45 22.92
CA GLU A 104 4.30 -15.07 22.61
C GLU A 104 4.40 -14.82 21.10
N PRO A 105 4.31 -13.55 20.63
CA PRO A 105 4.48 -13.22 19.22
C PRO A 105 5.82 -13.74 18.67
N ILE A 106 5.77 -14.31 17.45
CA ILE A 106 6.96 -14.83 16.76
C ILE A 106 7.99 -13.72 16.50
N SER A 107 7.53 -12.51 16.31
CA SER A 107 8.34 -11.31 16.06
C SER A 107 8.44 -10.50 17.34
N LYS A 108 9.64 -10.39 17.93
CA LYS A 108 9.91 -9.27 18.82
C LYS A 108 9.98 -8.01 17.96
N ILE A 109 8.89 -7.27 17.94
CA ILE A 109 8.81 -6.01 17.22
C ILE A 109 9.50 -4.97 18.09
N ALA A 110 10.79 -4.76 17.86
CA ALA A 110 11.47 -3.63 18.45
C ALA A 110 11.07 -2.36 17.66
N PRO A 111 10.50 -1.34 18.34
CA PRO A 111 10.38 -0.03 17.73
C PRO A 111 11.79 0.43 17.36
N GLY A 112 12.06 0.60 16.09
CA GLY A 112 13.39 0.94 15.60
C GLY A 112 13.30 1.94 14.47
N THR A 113 14.34 2.73 14.32
CA THR A 113 14.50 3.56 13.13
C THR A 113 14.92 2.66 11.98
N PRO A 114 14.18 2.63 10.86
CA PRO A 114 14.63 1.90 9.67
C PRO A 114 16.03 2.37 9.29
N PRO A 115 16.91 1.46 8.82
CA PRO A 115 18.22 1.86 8.37
C PRO A 115 18.08 2.90 7.26
N GLN A 116 18.80 4.01 7.38
CA GLN A 116 18.76 5.11 6.40
C GLN A 116 19.12 4.65 4.98
N LYS A 117 19.93 3.61 4.87
CA LYS A 117 20.25 2.95 3.60
C LYS A 117 20.08 1.43 3.75
N ARG A 118 19.11 0.89 3.05
CA ARG A 118 19.01 -0.55 2.84
C ARG A 118 20.01 -0.94 1.76
N VAL A 119 20.61 -2.12 1.90
CA VAL A 119 21.50 -2.65 0.85
C VAL A 119 20.63 -3.11 -0.31
N PRO A 120 20.67 -2.45 -1.46
CA PRO A 120 19.83 -2.82 -2.59
C PRO A 120 20.20 -4.23 -3.08
N ILE A 121 19.23 -4.90 -3.68
CA ILE A 121 19.42 -6.15 -4.42
C ILE A 121 19.29 -5.86 -5.91
N TYR A 122 20.00 -6.62 -6.69
CA TYR A 122 19.95 -6.57 -8.15
C TYR A 122 19.78 -7.99 -8.65
N PRO A 123 18.55 -8.57 -8.56
CA PRO A 123 18.33 -9.92 -9.04
C PRO A 123 18.57 -9.97 -10.55
N PRO A 124 19.17 -11.05 -11.06
CA PRO A 124 19.28 -11.24 -12.51
C PRO A 124 17.88 -11.31 -13.13
N GLU A 125 17.73 -10.89 -14.39
CA GLU A 125 16.45 -10.86 -15.08
C GLU A 125 15.69 -12.19 -15.00
N ASN A 126 16.39 -13.31 -15.10
CA ASN A 126 15.85 -14.66 -14.97
C ASN A 126 16.00 -15.24 -13.54
N GLY A 127 16.08 -14.40 -12.52
CA GLY A 127 16.36 -14.78 -11.14
C GLY A 127 15.19 -15.38 -10.35
N LEU A 128 14.09 -15.74 -11.02
CA LEU A 128 12.96 -16.38 -10.38
C LEU A 128 12.88 -17.86 -10.77
N PRO A 129 13.11 -18.81 -9.82
CA PRO A 129 13.12 -20.24 -10.12
C PRO A 129 11.72 -20.87 -10.25
N TYR A 130 10.67 -20.06 -10.20
CA TYR A 130 9.27 -20.48 -10.25
C TYR A 130 8.62 -20.04 -11.56
N THR A 131 7.61 -20.78 -12.01
CA THR A 131 6.65 -20.31 -13.02
C THR A 131 5.62 -19.39 -12.36
N THR A 132 5.00 -18.49 -13.12
CA THR A 132 3.90 -17.67 -12.61
C THR A 132 2.73 -18.54 -12.17
N THR A 133 2.44 -19.61 -12.87
CA THR A 133 1.43 -20.61 -12.47
C THR A 133 1.77 -21.23 -11.11
N ALA A 134 3.04 -21.58 -10.85
CA ALA A 134 3.45 -22.11 -9.55
C ALA A 134 3.33 -21.07 -8.44
N LEU A 135 3.66 -19.80 -8.71
CA LEU A 135 3.48 -18.70 -7.77
C LEU A 135 1.98 -18.51 -7.44
N VAL A 136 1.13 -18.49 -8.45
CA VAL A 136 -0.32 -18.38 -8.27
C VAL A 136 -0.89 -19.64 -7.58
N ALA A 137 -0.45 -20.83 -7.95
CA ALA A 137 -0.92 -22.09 -7.36
C ALA A 137 -0.41 -22.33 -5.94
N TYR A 138 0.76 -21.82 -5.58
CA TYR A 138 1.27 -21.87 -4.21
C TYR A 138 0.28 -21.19 -3.25
N TYR A 139 -0.52 -20.25 -3.75
CA TYR A 139 -1.47 -19.45 -2.99
C TYR A 139 -2.96 -19.77 -3.25
N GLY A 140 -3.34 -20.70 -4.11
CA GLY A 140 -4.70 -21.19 -4.13
C GLY A 140 -5.48 -21.28 -5.46
N ARG A 141 -6.43 -22.21 -5.48
CA ARG A 141 -7.14 -22.75 -6.64
C ARG A 141 -8.53 -22.17 -6.90
N ASN A 142 -8.88 -20.94 -6.56
CA ASN A 142 -10.26 -20.47 -6.83
C ASN A 142 -10.32 -19.04 -7.39
N ARG A 143 -11.10 -18.89 -8.48
CA ARG A 143 -11.36 -17.65 -9.20
C ARG A 143 -12.66 -17.00 -8.72
N LEU A 144 -12.64 -15.71 -8.39
CA LEU A 144 -13.82 -14.83 -8.34
C LEU A 144 -13.48 -13.47 -8.96
N LYS A 145 -14.46 -12.79 -9.56
CA LYS A 145 -14.32 -11.49 -10.24
C LYS A 145 -14.03 -10.38 -9.23
N MET A 146 -12.93 -9.63 -9.41
CA MET A 146 -12.53 -8.55 -8.48
C MET A 146 -11.75 -7.43 -9.19
N SER A 147 -11.60 -6.28 -8.54
CA SER A 147 -10.81 -5.13 -8.98
C SER A 147 -9.32 -5.46 -9.17
N ILE A 148 -8.56 -4.62 -9.90
CA ILE A 148 -7.12 -4.85 -10.17
C ILE A 148 -6.33 -5.07 -8.89
N SER A 149 -6.53 -4.25 -7.86
CA SER A 149 -5.80 -4.39 -6.59
C SER A 149 -6.12 -5.68 -5.83
N GLY A 150 -7.29 -6.27 -6.08
CA GLY A 150 -7.74 -7.54 -5.52
C GLY A 150 -7.45 -8.75 -6.41
N ILE A 151 -7.20 -8.55 -7.70
CA ILE A 151 -6.99 -9.63 -8.69
C ILE A 151 -5.53 -10.03 -8.79
N GLN A 152 -4.59 -9.09 -8.59
CA GLN A 152 -3.17 -9.36 -8.73
C GLN A 152 -2.66 -10.25 -7.58
N PRO A 153 -2.13 -11.44 -7.87
CA PRO A 153 -1.56 -12.33 -6.85
C PRO A 153 -0.36 -11.64 -6.18
N LYS A 154 -0.30 -11.74 -4.85
CA LYS A 154 0.79 -11.18 -4.05
C LYS A 154 1.45 -12.30 -3.25
N VAL A 155 2.74 -12.50 -3.45
CA VAL A 155 3.50 -13.63 -2.90
C VAL A 155 4.59 -13.11 -1.97
N SER A 156 4.58 -13.55 -0.71
CA SER A 156 5.63 -13.20 0.26
C SER A 156 6.93 -13.93 -0.06
N ALA A 157 8.05 -13.22 -0.07
CA ALA A 157 9.35 -13.78 -0.42
C ALA A 157 10.50 -13.17 0.39
N ILE A 158 11.61 -13.89 0.43
CA ILE A 158 12.94 -13.41 0.83
C ILE A 158 13.89 -13.49 -0.35
N TYR A 159 14.92 -12.64 -0.38
CA TYR A 159 15.98 -12.74 -1.39
C TYR A 159 17.22 -13.45 -0.82
N SER A 160 17.59 -14.57 -1.45
CA SER A 160 18.83 -15.28 -1.15
C SER A 160 19.99 -14.64 -1.92
N ARG A 161 20.90 -13.97 -1.20
CA ARG A 161 22.08 -13.35 -1.82
C ARG A 161 23.09 -14.38 -2.32
N THR A 162 23.15 -15.55 -1.69
CA THR A 162 24.05 -16.65 -2.08
C THR A 162 23.61 -17.33 -3.37
N GLU A 163 22.29 -17.44 -3.57
CA GLU A 163 21.71 -18.08 -4.75
C GLU A 163 21.24 -17.06 -5.80
N SER A 164 21.32 -15.77 -5.48
CA SER A 164 20.87 -14.65 -6.32
C SER A 164 19.43 -14.83 -6.83
N CYS A 165 18.55 -15.36 -5.99
CA CYS A 165 17.15 -15.60 -6.36
C CYS A 165 16.18 -15.32 -5.20
N PHE A 166 14.89 -15.12 -5.56
CA PHE A 166 13.82 -15.05 -4.59
C PHE A 166 13.36 -16.44 -4.15
N LYS A 167 13.12 -16.57 -2.83
CA LYS A 167 12.50 -17.75 -2.21
C LYS A 167 11.17 -17.36 -1.61
N VAL A 168 10.12 -18.07 -2.00
CA VAL A 168 8.77 -17.88 -1.44
C VAL A 168 8.75 -18.36 0.00
N VAL A 169 8.10 -17.59 0.88
CA VAL A 169 7.94 -17.89 2.30
C VAL A 169 6.50 -17.63 2.74
N GLU A 170 6.02 -18.38 3.71
CA GLU A 170 4.67 -18.18 4.25
C GLU A 170 4.59 -16.95 5.16
N LEU A 171 5.62 -16.71 5.96
CA LEU A 171 5.67 -15.66 6.98
C LEU A 171 6.99 -14.90 6.91
N ASN A 172 6.97 -13.67 7.39
CA ASN A 172 8.15 -12.83 7.56
C ASN A 172 8.93 -12.55 6.25
N GLY A 173 8.26 -12.52 5.09
CA GLY A 173 8.89 -12.09 3.85
C GLY A 173 9.30 -10.62 3.88
N SER A 174 10.46 -10.31 3.32
CA SER A 174 10.96 -8.93 3.12
C SER A 174 10.59 -8.35 1.76
N TYR A 175 10.06 -9.17 0.88
CA TYR A 175 9.64 -8.79 -0.47
C TYR A 175 8.24 -9.31 -0.75
N ILE A 176 7.56 -8.61 -1.65
CA ILE A 176 6.32 -9.06 -2.27
C ILE A 176 6.60 -9.25 -3.75
N LEU A 177 6.24 -10.42 -4.28
CA LEU A 177 6.26 -10.73 -5.71
C LEU A 177 4.83 -10.63 -6.23
N LYS A 178 4.66 -9.93 -7.35
CA LYS A 178 3.35 -9.73 -8.00
C LYS A 178 3.45 -10.20 -9.45
N PRO A 179 3.08 -11.45 -9.76
CA PRO A 179 2.93 -11.87 -11.15
C PRO A 179 1.72 -11.18 -11.79
N SER A 180 1.79 -10.97 -13.10
CA SER A 180 0.65 -10.46 -13.86
C SER A 180 -0.52 -11.43 -13.80
N PRO A 181 -1.74 -10.98 -13.50
CA PRO A 181 -2.92 -11.82 -13.59
C PRO A 181 -3.28 -12.07 -15.06
N GLN A 182 -3.93 -13.19 -15.33
CA GLN A 182 -4.31 -13.57 -16.70
C GLN A 182 -5.20 -12.51 -17.40
N ALA A 183 -6.01 -11.77 -16.62
CA ALA A 183 -6.87 -10.70 -17.15
C ALA A 183 -6.08 -9.44 -17.53
N PHE A 184 -4.88 -9.25 -16.97
CA PHE A 184 -4.01 -8.09 -17.20
C PHE A 184 -2.57 -8.56 -17.37
N PRO A 185 -2.20 -9.11 -18.54
CA PRO A 185 -0.94 -9.82 -18.73
C PRO A 185 0.30 -8.92 -18.63
N SER A 186 0.15 -7.60 -18.78
CA SER A 186 1.27 -6.62 -18.66
C SER A 186 1.26 -5.84 -17.33
N ALA A 187 0.47 -6.25 -16.34
CA ALA A 187 0.35 -5.50 -15.08
C ALA A 187 1.67 -5.39 -14.30
N ALA A 188 2.50 -6.44 -14.30
CA ALA A 188 3.79 -6.44 -13.63
C ALA A 188 4.80 -5.48 -14.29
N GLU A 189 4.84 -5.45 -15.61
CA GLU A 189 5.65 -4.56 -16.43
C GLU A 189 5.22 -3.11 -16.25
N ASN A 190 3.92 -2.87 -16.24
CA ASN A 190 3.31 -1.56 -16.05
C ASN A 190 3.63 -1.01 -14.66
N GLU A 191 3.44 -1.80 -13.60
CA GLU A 191 3.79 -1.38 -12.24
C GLU A 191 5.29 -1.07 -12.12
N ALA A 192 6.16 -1.89 -12.69
CA ALA A 192 7.60 -1.67 -12.66
C ALA A 192 8.00 -0.36 -13.36
N LEU A 193 7.44 -0.08 -14.54
CA LEU A 193 7.65 1.17 -15.27
C LEU A 193 7.16 2.37 -14.46
N THR A 194 5.91 2.32 -13.97
CA THR A 194 5.32 3.45 -13.24
C THR A 194 6.07 3.75 -11.95
N MET A 195 6.50 2.72 -11.20
CA MET A 195 7.34 2.90 -10.00
C MET A 195 8.72 3.48 -10.33
N GLN A 196 9.33 3.10 -11.46
CA GLN A 196 10.57 3.70 -11.94
C GLN A 196 10.39 5.18 -12.29
N LEU A 197 9.31 5.54 -12.98
CA LEU A 197 8.95 6.91 -13.31
C LEU A 197 8.67 7.75 -12.05
N ALA A 198 7.99 7.17 -11.04
CA ALA A 198 7.76 7.83 -9.75
C ALA A 198 9.09 8.20 -9.07
N LYS A 199 10.05 7.26 -9.05
CA LYS A 199 11.40 7.53 -8.54
C LYS A 199 12.12 8.63 -9.31
N ALA A 200 12.02 8.63 -10.65
CA ALA A 200 12.59 9.68 -11.50
C ALA A 200 11.94 11.06 -11.24
N ALA A 201 10.65 11.09 -10.93
CA ALA A 201 9.90 12.28 -10.53
C ALA A 201 10.23 12.76 -9.10
N GLY A 202 11.13 12.07 -8.38
CA GLY A 202 11.52 12.42 -7.00
C GLY A 202 10.51 11.98 -5.93
N ILE A 203 9.59 11.08 -6.27
CA ILE A 203 8.69 10.44 -5.30
C ILE A 203 9.46 9.33 -4.60
N GLU A 204 9.36 9.31 -3.28
CA GLU A 204 9.93 8.22 -2.49
C GLU A 204 9.17 6.93 -2.74
N VAL A 205 9.86 5.91 -3.25
CA VAL A 205 9.34 4.56 -3.51
C VAL A 205 10.23 3.51 -2.86
N PRO A 206 9.69 2.36 -2.45
CA PRO A 206 10.50 1.24 -2.00
C PRO A 206 11.42 0.74 -3.12
N HIS A 207 12.45 -0.01 -2.75
CA HIS A 207 13.26 -0.71 -3.73
C HIS A 207 12.42 -1.78 -4.43
N CYS A 208 12.32 -1.68 -5.73
CA CYS A 208 11.46 -2.54 -6.55
C CYS A 208 12.05 -2.72 -7.94
N GLY A 209 11.49 -3.65 -8.69
CA GLY A 209 11.88 -3.90 -10.08
C GLY A 209 11.06 -5.01 -10.72
N TRP A 210 11.50 -5.41 -11.88
CA TRP A 210 10.88 -6.44 -12.69
C TRP A 210 11.87 -7.59 -12.92
N LEU A 211 11.35 -8.79 -13.07
CA LEU A 211 12.11 -9.96 -13.46
C LEU A 211 11.22 -10.95 -14.22
N ARG A 212 11.85 -11.89 -14.92
CA ARG A 212 11.18 -12.92 -15.68
C ARG A 212 11.06 -14.20 -14.87
N ALA A 213 9.86 -14.75 -14.83
CA ALA A 213 9.58 -16.06 -14.26
C ALA A 213 10.09 -17.17 -15.20
N LYS A 214 10.16 -18.41 -14.71
CA LYS A 214 10.65 -19.57 -15.45
C LYS A 214 9.84 -19.88 -16.73
N ASP A 215 8.56 -19.48 -16.75
CA ASP A 215 7.67 -19.58 -17.92
C ASP A 215 7.73 -18.37 -18.86
N GLY A 216 8.66 -17.46 -18.64
CA GLY A 216 8.87 -16.27 -19.47
C GLY A 216 7.97 -15.07 -19.12
N GLN A 217 7.01 -15.23 -18.22
CA GLN A 217 6.11 -14.15 -17.81
C GLN A 217 6.78 -13.17 -16.85
N GLY A 218 6.34 -11.90 -16.88
CA GLY A 218 6.83 -10.87 -15.99
C GLY A 218 6.32 -10.99 -14.56
N VAL A 219 7.18 -10.62 -13.61
CA VAL A 219 6.85 -10.52 -12.19
C VAL A 219 7.44 -9.24 -11.65
N PHE A 220 6.59 -8.37 -11.13
CA PHE A 220 7.02 -7.22 -10.36
C PHE A 220 7.43 -7.67 -8.94
N TRP A 221 8.51 -7.11 -8.41
CA TRP A 221 8.90 -7.34 -7.03
C TRP A 221 9.12 -6.02 -6.31
N ILE A 222 8.76 -5.97 -5.04
CA ILE A 222 8.90 -4.78 -4.20
C ILE A 222 9.37 -5.15 -2.80
N GLU A 223 10.33 -4.40 -2.28
CA GLU A 223 10.81 -4.54 -0.91
C GLU A 223 9.79 -3.96 0.07
N ARG A 224 9.51 -4.70 1.14
CA ARG A 224 8.65 -4.21 2.21
C ARG A 224 9.39 -3.16 3.03
N PHE A 225 8.82 -1.97 3.12
CA PHE A 225 9.40 -0.86 3.88
C PHE A 225 9.00 -0.87 5.36
N ASP A 226 8.00 -1.67 5.74
CA ASP A 226 7.47 -1.80 7.09
C ASP A 226 8.31 -2.69 8.01
N ARG A 227 9.34 -3.39 7.46
CA ARG A 227 10.16 -4.36 8.21
C ARG A 227 11.59 -4.46 7.72
N TRP A 228 12.51 -4.89 8.61
CA TRP A 228 13.93 -5.14 8.30
C TRP A 228 14.62 -6.01 9.35
N GLY A 229 15.92 -6.25 9.17
CA GLY A 229 16.77 -7.00 10.09
C GLY A 229 16.70 -8.51 9.90
N VAL A 230 17.37 -9.24 10.78
CA VAL A 230 17.44 -10.70 10.72
C VAL A 230 16.07 -11.31 10.97
N GLY A 231 15.58 -12.08 10.00
CA GLY A 231 14.25 -12.68 10.05
C GLY A 231 13.10 -11.65 10.04
N ASN A 232 13.37 -10.42 9.56
CA ASN A 232 12.40 -9.33 9.48
C ASN A 232 11.65 -9.04 10.80
N ARG A 233 12.39 -9.18 11.91
CA ARG A 233 11.86 -8.99 13.26
C ARG A 233 11.67 -7.53 13.65
N ASN A 234 12.43 -6.62 13.03
CA ASN A 234 12.25 -5.20 13.24
C ASN A 234 11.14 -4.71 12.34
N ARG A 235 10.21 -3.96 12.91
CA ARG A 235 9.07 -3.39 12.18
C ARG A 235 8.86 -1.93 12.57
N VAL A 236 8.18 -1.19 11.71
CA VAL A 236 7.69 0.15 12.02
C VAL A 236 6.17 0.15 11.96
N ARG A 237 5.57 1.08 12.67
CA ARG A 237 4.16 1.38 12.48
C ARG A 237 3.94 1.79 11.03
N CYS A 238 2.97 1.16 10.40
CA CYS A 238 2.51 1.48 9.06
C CYS A 238 1.01 1.22 9.02
N GLU A 239 0.23 2.26 8.80
CA GLU A 239 -1.23 2.20 8.79
C GLU A 239 -1.77 2.88 7.55
N ASP A 240 -2.69 2.23 6.84
CA ASP A 240 -3.36 2.83 5.69
C ASP A 240 -4.47 3.81 6.13
N ALA A 241 -4.95 4.62 5.16
CA ALA A 241 -5.95 5.63 5.47
C ALA A 241 -7.29 5.03 5.92
N CYS A 242 -7.66 3.82 5.50
CA CYS A 242 -8.85 3.16 6.03
C CYS A 242 -8.72 2.89 7.53
N GLN A 243 -7.54 2.43 7.98
CA GLN A 243 -7.29 2.16 9.39
C GLN A 243 -7.31 3.44 10.23
N ILE A 244 -6.62 4.50 9.76
CA ILE A 244 -6.50 5.78 10.47
C ILE A 244 -7.85 6.50 10.56
N LEU A 245 -8.61 6.48 9.47
CA LEU A 245 -9.93 7.13 9.37
C LEU A 245 -11.07 6.26 9.93
N GLU A 246 -10.76 5.06 10.43
CA GLU A 246 -11.73 4.07 10.92
C GLU A 246 -12.83 3.74 9.90
N VAL A 247 -12.42 3.58 8.61
CA VAL A 247 -13.29 3.21 7.50
C VAL A 247 -13.10 1.72 7.20
N PRO A 248 -14.17 0.91 7.11
CA PRO A 248 -14.06 -0.49 6.71
C PRO A 248 -13.39 -0.64 5.34
N SER A 249 -12.61 -1.71 5.13
CA SER A 249 -11.92 -1.99 3.86
C SER A 249 -12.86 -2.08 2.66
N SER A 250 -14.12 -2.49 2.88
CA SER A 250 -15.16 -2.50 1.83
C SER A 250 -15.54 -1.10 1.33
N TRP A 251 -15.20 -0.04 2.07
CA TRP A 251 -15.50 1.36 1.75
C TRP A 251 -14.25 2.13 1.30
N LYS A 252 -13.19 1.43 0.91
CA LYS A 252 -11.93 2.04 0.50
C LYS A 252 -12.04 3.04 -0.66
N TYR A 253 -13.09 2.95 -1.45
CA TYR A 253 -13.41 3.87 -2.54
C TYR A 253 -14.32 5.06 -2.14
N ALA A 254 -14.86 5.06 -0.92
CA ALA A 254 -15.78 6.08 -0.44
C ALA A 254 -15.10 7.34 0.13
N GLY A 255 -13.78 7.47 0.01
CA GLY A 255 -13.02 8.62 0.49
C GLY A 255 -12.94 9.76 -0.52
N ASN A 256 -12.23 10.82 -0.10
CA ASN A 256 -11.83 11.92 -0.98
C ASN A 256 -10.42 12.42 -0.63
N LEU A 257 -9.80 13.14 -1.55
CA LEU A 257 -8.43 13.66 -1.40
C LEU A 257 -8.34 14.73 -0.30
N GLU A 258 -9.39 15.48 -0.05
CA GLU A 258 -9.49 16.46 1.03
C GLU A 258 -9.39 15.78 2.41
N THR A 259 -10.02 14.63 2.56
CA THR A 259 -9.93 13.83 3.78
C THR A 259 -8.52 13.28 4.00
N LEU A 260 -7.80 12.88 2.94
CA LEU A 260 -6.39 12.51 3.04
C LEU A 260 -5.51 13.69 3.47
N ALA A 261 -5.76 14.89 2.92
CA ALA A 261 -5.03 16.09 3.32
C ALA A 261 -5.28 16.43 4.80
N ARG A 262 -6.53 16.27 5.29
CA ARG A 262 -6.88 16.46 6.69
C ARG A 262 -6.18 15.41 7.58
N MET A 263 -6.22 14.13 7.22
CA MET A 263 -5.52 13.05 7.93
C MET A 263 -4.03 13.36 8.08
N ILE A 264 -3.36 13.86 7.04
CA ILE A 264 -1.95 14.27 7.09
C ILE A 264 -1.74 15.43 8.07
N ARG A 265 -2.62 16.43 8.08
CA ARG A 265 -2.52 17.55 9.02
C ARG A 265 -2.65 17.12 10.48
N GLU A 266 -3.50 16.17 10.75
CA GLU A 266 -3.81 15.70 12.10
C GLU A 266 -2.78 14.75 12.67
N HIS A 267 -2.15 13.91 11.81
CA HIS A 267 -1.32 12.81 12.29
C HIS A 267 0.17 12.93 11.97
N CYS A 268 0.57 13.71 10.95
CA CYS A 268 1.98 13.79 10.58
C CYS A 268 2.76 14.79 11.43
N SER A 269 4.01 14.45 11.73
CA SER A 269 4.92 15.31 12.53
C SER A 269 5.32 16.60 11.83
N ASN A 270 5.38 16.60 10.49
CA ASN A 270 5.63 17.79 9.66
C ASN A 270 4.58 17.88 8.54
N PRO A 271 3.34 18.33 8.87
CA PRO A 271 2.23 18.30 7.92
C PRO A 271 2.50 19.04 6.62
N ARG A 272 3.15 20.22 6.69
CA ARG A 272 3.43 21.02 5.48
C ARG A 272 4.29 20.27 4.46
N LEU A 273 5.32 19.58 4.92
CA LEU A 273 6.17 18.77 4.05
C LEU A 273 5.38 17.58 3.47
N GLN A 274 4.58 16.92 4.30
CA GLN A 274 3.83 15.74 3.87
C GLN A 274 2.68 16.10 2.91
N LEU A 275 2.08 17.29 3.03
CA LEU A 275 1.10 17.80 2.07
C LEU A 275 1.72 18.09 0.70
N VAL A 276 2.97 18.59 0.66
CA VAL A 276 3.71 18.72 -0.62
C VAL A 276 3.95 17.33 -1.25
N LYS A 277 4.33 16.33 -0.45
CA LYS A 277 4.50 14.94 -0.94
C LYS A 277 3.17 14.35 -1.43
N LEU A 278 2.06 14.61 -0.71
CA LEU A 278 0.71 14.19 -1.14
C LEU A 278 0.36 14.82 -2.50
N PHE A 279 0.50 16.13 -2.61
CA PHE A 279 0.22 16.86 -3.85
C PHE A 279 1.06 16.32 -5.03
N GLN A 280 2.37 16.15 -4.83
CA GLN A 280 3.26 15.59 -5.85
C GLN A 280 2.78 14.19 -6.31
N ARG A 281 2.39 13.32 -5.35
CA ARG A 281 1.93 11.97 -5.65
C ARG A 281 0.58 11.97 -6.37
N VAL A 282 -0.35 12.85 -5.99
CA VAL A 282 -1.65 13.01 -6.67
C VAL A 282 -1.44 13.46 -8.12
N LEU A 283 -0.62 14.49 -8.35
CA LEU A 283 -0.30 14.92 -9.72
C LEU A 283 0.36 13.81 -10.53
N PHE A 284 1.30 13.07 -9.93
CA PHE A 284 1.95 11.95 -10.59
C PHE A 284 0.96 10.84 -10.97
N CYS A 285 0.09 10.43 -10.04
CA CYS A 285 -0.94 9.42 -10.30
C CYS A 285 -1.87 9.86 -11.44
N TRP A 286 -2.28 11.11 -11.43
CA TRP A 286 -3.08 11.65 -12.52
C TRP A 286 -2.30 11.66 -13.84
N VAL A 287 -1.08 12.18 -13.90
CA VAL A 287 -0.25 12.18 -15.11
C VAL A 287 -0.05 10.79 -15.67
N THR A 288 0.17 9.80 -14.82
CA THR A 288 0.44 8.40 -15.24
C THR A 288 -0.83 7.56 -15.43
N GLY A 289 -2.01 8.10 -15.24
CA GLY A 289 -3.27 7.35 -15.41
C GLY A 289 -3.52 6.29 -14.35
N ASN A 290 -3.07 6.51 -13.13
CA ASN A 290 -3.38 5.62 -12.02
C ASN A 290 -4.73 5.99 -11.38
N GLY A 291 -5.79 5.37 -11.82
CA GLY A 291 -7.16 5.55 -11.32
C GLY A 291 -7.50 4.72 -10.08
N ASP A 292 -6.65 3.78 -9.63
CA ASP A 292 -6.96 2.88 -8.49
C ASP A 292 -6.29 3.29 -7.16
N MET A 293 -5.96 4.57 -6.98
CA MET A 293 -5.40 5.09 -5.73
C MET A 293 -6.47 5.32 -4.66
N HIS A 294 -7.07 4.24 -4.19
CA HIS A 294 -8.06 4.24 -3.11
C HIS A 294 -7.41 4.41 -1.72
N LEU A 295 -8.22 4.58 -0.65
CA LEU A 295 -7.73 4.87 0.71
C LEU A 295 -6.64 3.93 1.22
N LYS A 296 -6.67 2.64 0.87
CA LYS A 296 -5.65 1.67 1.32
C LYS A 296 -4.29 1.82 0.62
N ASN A 297 -4.20 2.61 -0.45
CA ASN A 297 -2.94 2.90 -1.14
C ASN A 297 -2.23 4.15 -0.59
N TRP A 298 -2.77 4.74 0.47
CA TRP A 298 -2.20 5.87 1.19
C TRP A 298 -1.94 5.46 2.64
N SER A 299 -0.68 5.40 3.05
CA SER A 299 -0.32 5.00 4.42
C SER A 299 0.55 6.06 5.09
N LEU A 300 0.46 6.11 6.42
CA LEU A 300 1.43 6.79 7.26
C LEU A 300 2.39 5.77 7.86
N ILE A 301 3.64 6.18 8.01
CA ILE A 301 4.71 5.37 8.57
C ILE A 301 5.41 6.13 9.72
N GLU A 302 5.77 5.41 10.77
CA GLU A 302 6.56 5.95 11.87
C GLU A 302 8.06 5.69 11.64
N ARG A 303 8.87 6.75 11.56
CA ARG A 303 10.33 6.69 11.41
C ARG A 303 11.01 7.36 12.58
N GLY A 304 11.41 6.58 13.57
CA GLY A 304 11.86 7.13 14.84
C GLY A 304 10.71 7.93 15.49
N PRO A 305 10.91 9.20 15.85
CA PRO A 305 9.85 10.02 16.44
C PRO A 305 8.90 10.67 15.41
N LEU A 306 9.11 10.44 14.11
CA LEU A 306 8.39 11.14 13.05
C LEU A 306 7.32 10.24 12.44
N ILE A 307 6.12 10.77 12.31
CA ILE A 307 5.03 10.19 11.52
C ILE A 307 4.99 10.92 10.19
N GLU A 308 5.14 10.18 9.09
CA GLU A 308 5.26 10.70 7.74
C GLU A 308 4.38 9.92 6.76
N LEU A 309 4.11 10.50 5.59
CA LEU A 309 3.54 9.76 4.46
C LEU A 309 4.53 8.66 4.04
N SER A 310 4.06 7.43 3.92
CA SER A 310 4.89 6.27 3.53
C SER A 310 5.53 6.46 2.14
N PRO A 311 6.56 5.70 1.78
CA PRO A 311 6.92 5.54 0.37
C PRO A 311 5.69 5.17 -0.45
N ALA A 312 5.64 5.59 -1.72
CA ALA A 312 4.55 5.24 -2.61
C ALA A 312 4.65 3.78 -3.07
N TYR A 313 3.52 3.11 -3.18
CA TYR A 313 3.39 1.73 -3.65
C TYR A 313 2.09 1.56 -4.45
N ASP A 314 1.95 0.44 -5.14
CA ASP A 314 0.81 0.14 -6.01
C ASP A 314 0.58 1.25 -7.06
N LEU A 315 1.67 1.77 -7.65
CA LEU A 315 1.61 2.75 -8.72
C LEU A 315 1.67 2.03 -10.07
N LEU A 316 0.59 2.10 -10.81
CA LEU A 316 0.52 1.57 -12.18
C LEU A 316 -0.44 2.41 -13.03
N ASN A 317 -0.28 2.41 -14.33
CA ASN A 317 -1.22 3.07 -15.23
C ASN A 317 -2.41 2.14 -15.46
N THR A 318 -3.50 2.38 -14.74
CA THR A 318 -4.72 1.56 -14.85
C THR A 318 -5.54 1.91 -16.09
N LYS A 319 -5.41 3.13 -16.61
CA LYS A 319 -6.11 3.60 -17.81
C LYS A 319 -5.79 2.79 -19.08
N ILE A 320 -4.57 2.22 -19.19
CA ILE A 320 -4.22 1.35 -20.32
C ILE A 320 -4.62 -0.12 -20.09
N LEU A 321 -5.11 -0.46 -18.90
CA LEU A 321 -5.50 -1.82 -18.52
C LEU A 321 -7.02 -1.97 -18.43
N ILE A 322 -7.75 -0.88 -18.14
CA ILE A 322 -9.19 -0.88 -17.94
C ILE A 322 -9.79 0.25 -18.77
N ASP A 323 -10.70 -0.11 -19.67
CA ASP A 323 -11.50 0.84 -20.42
C ASP A 323 -12.45 1.60 -19.48
N ASP A 324 -12.73 2.88 -19.79
CA ASP A 324 -13.68 3.74 -19.07
C ASP A 324 -13.43 3.88 -17.55
N GLU A 325 -12.19 3.66 -17.09
CA GLU A 325 -11.84 3.88 -15.69
C GLU A 325 -11.87 5.37 -15.33
N ASP A 326 -12.33 5.67 -14.11
CA ASP A 326 -12.23 7.02 -13.53
C ASP A 326 -10.77 7.50 -13.42
N GLU A 327 -10.54 8.80 -13.38
CA GLU A 327 -9.19 9.37 -13.21
C GLU A 327 -8.67 9.24 -11.79
N SER A 328 -9.55 9.03 -10.82
CA SER A 328 -9.21 8.79 -9.42
C SER A 328 -10.21 7.86 -8.75
N ALA A 329 -9.72 6.91 -7.98
CA ALA A 329 -10.52 6.00 -7.16
C ALA A 329 -11.32 6.70 -6.07
N ILE A 330 -10.82 7.83 -5.58
CA ILE A 330 -11.47 8.65 -4.55
C ILE A 330 -11.66 10.08 -5.07
N ALA A 331 -12.75 10.70 -4.68
CA ALA A 331 -13.17 11.98 -5.23
C ALA A 331 -12.21 13.13 -4.91
N LEU A 332 -12.17 14.13 -5.77
CA LEU A 332 -11.67 15.48 -5.52
C LEU A 332 -12.75 16.47 -5.90
N ASN A 333 -13.18 17.30 -4.95
CA ASN A 333 -14.29 18.23 -5.12
C ASN A 333 -15.53 17.52 -5.73
N GLU A 334 -15.90 16.38 -5.10
CA GLU A 334 -17.04 15.54 -5.50
C GLU A 334 -16.94 14.90 -6.91
N ARG A 335 -15.76 14.92 -7.54
CA ARG A 335 -15.51 14.35 -8.88
C ARG A 335 -14.49 13.23 -8.81
N ASN A 336 -14.66 12.23 -9.64
CA ASN A 336 -13.67 11.15 -9.87
C ASN A 336 -12.99 11.25 -11.23
N SER A 337 -13.52 12.11 -12.12
CA SER A 337 -13.01 12.34 -13.48
C SER A 337 -13.20 13.79 -13.90
N GLY A 338 -12.61 14.17 -15.04
CA GLY A 338 -12.62 15.54 -15.56
C GLY A 338 -11.70 16.46 -14.77
N PHE A 339 -10.54 15.93 -14.36
CA PHE A 339 -9.54 16.70 -13.65
C PHE A 339 -8.77 17.60 -14.62
N ASP A 340 -8.64 18.85 -14.21
CA ASP A 340 -7.89 19.85 -14.93
C ASP A 340 -6.90 20.56 -14.01
N ARG A 341 -6.12 21.47 -14.58
CA ARG A 341 -5.14 22.26 -13.81
C ARG A 341 -5.80 23.05 -12.69
N GLN A 342 -6.96 23.65 -12.93
CA GLN A 342 -7.67 24.47 -11.92
C GLN A 342 -8.03 23.60 -10.71
N LEU A 343 -8.58 22.40 -10.94
CA LEU A 343 -8.96 21.49 -9.88
C LEU A 343 -7.72 20.95 -9.13
N LEU A 344 -6.69 20.52 -9.86
CA LEU A 344 -5.52 19.89 -9.26
C LEU A 344 -4.58 20.91 -8.61
N VAL A 345 -4.34 22.05 -9.24
CA VAL A 345 -3.33 23.01 -8.79
C VAL A 345 -3.95 24.07 -7.88
N ASP A 346 -5.01 24.75 -8.34
CA ASP A 346 -5.57 25.86 -7.58
C ASP A 346 -6.38 25.34 -6.39
N TYR A 347 -7.35 24.47 -6.65
CA TYR A 347 -8.16 23.93 -5.56
C TYR A 347 -7.37 22.96 -4.66
N PHE A 348 -6.85 21.87 -5.20
CA PHE A 348 -6.21 20.87 -4.34
C PHE A 348 -4.85 21.32 -3.81
N GLY A 349 -3.96 21.82 -4.66
CA GLY A 349 -2.62 22.23 -4.28
C GLY A 349 -2.61 23.47 -3.38
N ARG A 350 -3.30 24.53 -3.82
CA ARG A 350 -3.27 25.84 -3.13
C ARG A 350 -4.25 25.89 -1.97
N ASP A 351 -5.56 25.61 -2.24
CA ASP A 351 -6.60 25.83 -1.23
C ASP A 351 -6.64 24.68 -0.22
N ILE A 352 -6.63 23.42 -0.68
CA ILE A 352 -6.70 22.26 0.21
C ILE A 352 -5.36 21.95 0.87
N CYS A 353 -4.26 21.84 0.13
CA CYS A 353 -2.95 21.51 0.71
C CYS A 353 -2.21 22.72 1.29
N GLY A 354 -2.58 23.95 0.97
CA GLY A 354 -1.95 25.17 1.45
C GLY A 354 -0.53 25.36 0.91
N ILE A 355 -0.26 24.89 -0.31
CA ILE A 355 1.06 24.91 -0.93
C ILE A 355 1.26 26.25 -1.66
N ASN A 356 2.38 26.91 -1.42
CA ASN A 356 2.68 28.16 -2.10
C ASN A 356 3.08 27.94 -3.57
N GLU A 357 2.95 29.00 -4.36
CA GLU A 357 3.19 29.00 -5.82
C GLU A 357 4.59 28.47 -6.19
N ARG A 358 5.61 28.83 -5.43
CA ARG A 358 6.98 28.38 -5.66
C ARG A 358 7.10 26.85 -5.58
N MET A 359 6.45 26.23 -4.60
CA MET A 359 6.49 24.78 -4.41
C MET A 359 5.62 24.06 -5.43
N ILE A 360 4.47 24.63 -5.80
CA ILE A 360 3.61 24.14 -6.90
C ILE A 360 4.43 24.08 -8.19
N ASN A 361 5.02 25.21 -8.58
CA ASN A 361 5.83 25.32 -9.79
C ASN A 361 7.04 24.37 -9.76
N LYS A 362 7.69 24.22 -8.61
CA LYS A 362 8.78 23.26 -8.44
C LYS A 362 8.29 21.82 -8.69
N THR A 363 7.14 21.44 -8.17
CA THR A 363 6.56 20.09 -8.34
C THR A 363 6.23 19.82 -9.81
N ILE A 364 5.57 20.77 -10.48
CA ILE A 364 5.25 20.63 -11.91
C ILE A 364 6.54 20.55 -12.76
N GLN A 365 7.54 21.39 -12.46
CA GLN A 365 8.83 21.33 -13.15
C GLN A 365 9.58 20.00 -12.92
N GLN A 366 9.45 19.40 -11.73
CA GLN A 366 10.04 18.08 -11.48
C GLN A 366 9.39 17.00 -12.34
N LEU A 367 8.07 17.00 -12.50
CA LEU A 367 7.37 16.11 -13.40
C LEU A 367 7.77 16.35 -14.86
N ALA A 368 7.84 17.62 -15.31
CA ALA A 368 8.23 17.96 -16.68
C ALA A 368 9.69 17.59 -17.03
N LYS A 369 10.58 17.43 -16.03
CA LYS A 369 11.98 17.05 -16.24
C LYS A 369 12.23 15.54 -16.33
N VAL A 370 11.24 14.73 -16.05
CA VAL A 370 11.35 13.27 -16.19
C VAL A 370 11.52 12.93 -17.67
N ASP A 371 12.45 12.08 -17.98
CA ASP A 371 12.61 11.54 -19.34
C ASP A 371 11.62 10.40 -19.58
N TRP A 372 10.33 10.79 -19.72
CA TRP A 372 9.21 9.87 -19.90
C TRP A 372 9.42 8.98 -21.13
N ASN A 373 9.78 9.61 -22.24
CA ASN A 373 9.90 8.92 -23.53
C ASN A 373 11.00 7.84 -23.52
N SER A 374 12.16 8.11 -22.92
CA SER A 374 13.22 7.12 -22.79
C SER A 374 12.82 5.98 -21.84
N ALA A 375 12.23 6.31 -20.69
CA ALA A 375 11.81 5.30 -19.72
C ALA A 375 10.73 4.37 -20.30
N ILE A 376 9.70 4.93 -20.95
CA ILE A 376 8.61 4.16 -21.57
C ILE A 376 9.15 3.29 -22.71
N ARG A 377 10.00 3.84 -23.59
CA ARG A 377 10.61 3.11 -24.72
C ARG A 377 11.43 1.91 -24.25
N ASN A 378 12.19 2.07 -23.18
CA ASN A 378 13.09 1.04 -22.66
C ASN A 378 12.40 0.10 -21.64
N SER A 379 11.10 0.23 -21.43
CA SER A 379 10.33 -0.62 -20.53
C SER A 379 9.99 -1.98 -21.13
N HIS A 380 9.43 -2.86 -20.30
CA HIS A 380 9.00 -4.20 -20.71
C HIS A 380 7.51 -4.28 -21.10
N VAL A 381 6.76 -3.17 -21.09
CA VAL A 381 5.37 -3.13 -21.56
C VAL A 381 5.28 -3.34 -23.07
N SER A 382 4.14 -3.75 -23.58
CA SER A 382 3.92 -3.96 -25.00
C SER A 382 4.11 -2.67 -25.82
N ASP A 383 4.32 -2.80 -27.14
CA ASP A 383 4.45 -1.62 -28.01
C ASP A 383 3.15 -0.80 -28.03
N GLU A 384 2.00 -1.46 -27.98
CA GLU A 384 0.69 -0.81 -27.88
C GLU A 384 0.56 -0.01 -26.59
N ASP A 385 0.88 -0.63 -25.44
CA ASP A 385 0.88 0.04 -24.12
C ASP A 385 1.86 1.21 -24.08
N ARG A 386 3.05 1.12 -24.72
CA ARG A 386 4.02 2.23 -24.80
C ARG A 386 3.44 3.44 -25.50
N VAL A 387 2.74 3.22 -26.63
CA VAL A 387 2.09 4.32 -27.38
C VAL A 387 1.01 4.96 -26.54
N ALA A 388 0.10 4.17 -25.98
CA ALA A 388 -1.00 4.67 -25.16
C ALA A 388 -0.49 5.41 -23.91
N TYR A 389 0.53 4.85 -23.23
CA TYR A 389 1.15 5.47 -22.06
C TYR A 389 1.79 6.83 -22.41
N SER A 390 2.57 6.89 -23.49
CA SER A 390 3.22 8.15 -23.92
C SER A 390 2.21 9.22 -24.28
N GLN A 391 1.17 8.88 -25.04
CA GLN A 391 0.11 9.81 -25.41
C GLN A 391 -0.59 10.41 -24.20
N LEU A 392 -0.98 9.57 -23.24
CA LEU A 392 -1.62 10.01 -22.00
C LEU A 392 -0.74 10.96 -21.17
N VAL A 393 0.55 10.63 -21.03
CA VAL A 393 1.50 11.46 -20.27
C VAL A 393 1.68 12.81 -20.95
N ASP A 394 1.88 12.84 -22.27
CA ASP A 394 2.08 14.08 -23.03
C ASP A 394 0.84 14.98 -22.94
N GLU A 395 -0.37 14.44 -23.08
CA GLU A 395 -1.63 15.14 -22.92
C GLU A 395 -1.72 15.80 -21.54
N ARG A 396 -1.48 15.03 -20.48
CA ARG A 396 -1.66 15.49 -19.10
C ARG A 396 -0.55 16.46 -18.64
N LEU A 397 0.67 16.29 -19.10
CA LEU A 397 1.74 17.26 -18.86
C LEU A 397 1.44 18.59 -19.56
N ASN A 398 0.93 18.56 -20.78
CA ASN A 398 0.51 19.75 -21.49
C ASN A 398 -0.65 20.48 -20.75
N CYS A 399 -1.62 19.75 -20.24
CA CYS A 399 -2.69 20.31 -19.41
C CYS A 399 -2.13 21.03 -18.16
N LEU A 400 -1.10 20.46 -17.49
CA LEU A 400 -0.47 21.10 -16.33
C LEU A 400 0.39 22.33 -16.71
N ALA A 401 0.99 22.34 -17.91
CA ALA A 401 1.87 23.42 -18.36
C ALA A 401 1.11 24.70 -18.78
N HIS A 402 -0.06 24.54 -19.40
CA HIS A 402 -0.85 25.68 -19.87
C HIS A 402 -1.54 26.38 -18.69
N MET A 403 -1.18 27.65 -18.44
CA MET A 403 -2.02 28.55 -17.66
C MET A 403 -3.28 28.80 -18.50
N GLY A 404 -4.45 28.46 -17.97
CA GLY A 404 -5.70 28.83 -18.61
C GLY A 404 -5.69 30.33 -18.90
N ASN A 405 -5.89 30.66 -20.16
CA ASN A 405 -6.10 32.05 -20.60
C ASN A 405 -7.39 32.60 -20.00
#